data_bbf9c304af3ad867c63f31fef50deb6d
#
_entry.id   bbf9c304af3ad867c63f31fef50deb6d
#
_cell.length_a   1.000
_cell.length_b   1.000
_cell.length_c   1.000
_cell.angle_alpha   90.00
_cell.angle_beta   90.00
_cell.angle_gamma   90.00
#
_symmetry.space_group_name_H-M   'P 1'
#
loop_
_entity.id
_entity.type
_entity.pdbx_description
1 polymer ?
#
loop_
_entity_poly.entity_id
_entity_poly.type
_entity_poly.pdbx_seq_one_letter_code
_entity_poly.pdbx_strand_id
1 'polypeptide(L)'
;MIEEDALHKNQPHMDLSSKPIFLPSIAVLLFFACSGFLVPHIEAASGYSNLVYNSCANQTLTDPIESYSQTLSSLLGILTAKSLHSSFFKGSVGDDHAAFFGLFQCRGDLSNANCYNCVSRLPALSKRLCGESLGARVQLSGCYIQYEADGVAENSEPELLYKLCSETEAGGSGFEEMRTEAFAAVEMGVKSSGNNGFYQETSGEVNLMAQCQRDLDICECGECMTNAVQVAQEECKSSVSGQIYMGKGSLSYTFYPNGIPSTNSHHGTRFCFCFFSFLGHHD
;
A
#
# COMPACT_ATOMS: atom_id res chain seq x y z
N MET A 1 84.23 -47.69 -33.06
CA MET A 1 85.17 -47.51 -32.02
C MET A 1 84.38 -46.90 -30.85
N ILE A 2 83.87 -47.82 -30.00
CA ILE A 2 84.29 -47.96 -28.62
C ILE A 2 83.86 -46.74 -27.77
N GLU A 3 83.13 -46.77 -26.72
CA GLU A 3 82.84 -47.75 -25.60
C GLU A 3 81.77 -47.03 -24.77
N GLU A 4 80.71 -47.65 -24.39
CA GLU A 4 80.45 -48.28 -23.07
C GLU A 4 80.90 -47.37 -21.87
N ASP A 5 80.05 -46.97 -20.99
CA ASP A 5 79.66 -47.66 -19.80
C ASP A 5 78.86 -46.79 -18.82
N ALA A 6 77.96 -47.45 -18.21
CA ALA A 6 77.62 -47.61 -16.80
C ALA A 6 76.81 -46.50 -16.06
N LEU A 7 75.60 -46.84 -15.87
CA LEU A 7 74.94 -47.20 -14.59
C LEU A 7 75.37 -46.39 -13.37
N HIS A 8 74.55 -45.45 -12.89
CA HIS A 8 74.22 -45.50 -11.46
C HIS A 8 72.88 -44.81 -11.10
N LYS A 9 72.10 -45.57 -10.51
CA LYS A 9 70.91 -45.42 -9.72
C LYS A 9 71.07 -44.28 -8.66
N ASN A 10 70.18 -43.28 -8.68
CA ASN A 10 69.77 -42.64 -7.43
C ASN A 10 68.41 -42.02 -7.60
N GLN A 11 67.45 -42.67 -6.94
CA GLN A 11 66.16 -42.10 -6.63
C GLN A 11 66.32 -40.98 -5.57
N PRO A 12 65.72 -39.84 -5.72
CA PRO A 12 65.39 -39.07 -4.55
C PRO A 12 63.89 -39.18 -4.26
N HIS A 13 63.63 -39.38 -3.01
CA HIS A 13 62.43 -39.29 -2.23
C HIS A 13 61.41 -38.28 -2.77
N MET A 14 60.19 -38.77 -2.93
CA MET A 14 59.00 -37.89 -3.00
C MET A 14 58.71 -37.39 -1.58
N ASP A 15 59.09 -36.17 -1.29
CA ASP A 15 58.54 -35.41 -0.18
C ASP A 15 57.15 -34.92 -0.57
N LEU A 16 56.15 -35.61 -0.01
CA LEU A 16 54.76 -35.28 -0.10
C LEU A 16 54.49 -34.14 0.90
N SER A 17 54.91 -32.92 0.59
CA SER A 17 54.48 -31.74 1.32
C SER A 17 53.14 -31.28 0.77
N SER A 18 52.10 -31.90 1.27
CA SER A 18 50.72 -31.42 1.08
C SER A 18 50.52 -30.12 1.85
N LYS A 19 50.66 -28.99 1.17
CA LYS A 19 50.23 -27.70 1.70
C LYS A 19 48.70 -27.66 1.63
N PRO A 20 47.99 -27.38 2.74
CA PRO A 20 46.57 -27.21 2.71
C PRO A 20 46.18 -25.86 2.09
N ILE A 21 45.82 -25.87 0.82
CA ILE A 21 45.34 -24.68 0.06
C ILE A 21 43.91 -24.30 0.41
N PHE A 22 43.26 -25.01 1.34
CA PHE A 22 41.83 -24.83 1.63
C PHE A 22 41.48 -23.94 2.82
N LEU A 23 42.47 -23.48 3.64
CA LEU A 23 42.15 -22.67 4.81
C LEU A 23 41.69 -21.21 4.50
N PRO A 24 42.21 -20.50 3.48
CA PRO A 24 41.78 -19.14 3.25
C PRO A 24 40.35 -19.07 2.69
N SER A 25 39.88 -20.07 1.91
CA SER A 25 38.55 -20.06 1.33
C SER A 25 37.45 -20.28 2.35
N ILE A 26 37.67 -21.13 3.35
CA ILE A 26 36.71 -21.34 4.44
C ILE A 26 36.65 -20.13 5.36
N ALA A 27 37.78 -19.49 5.65
CA ALA A 27 37.82 -18.27 6.44
C ALA A 27 37.11 -17.09 5.74
N VAL A 28 37.25 -16.96 4.42
CA VAL A 28 36.53 -15.96 3.62
C VAL A 28 35.05 -16.24 3.60
N LEU A 29 34.62 -17.50 3.45
CA LEU A 29 33.21 -17.86 3.50
C LEU A 29 32.60 -17.65 4.90
N LEU A 30 33.33 -17.92 5.97
CA LEU A 30 32.88 -17.65 7.33
C LEU A 30 32.88 -16.14 7.65
N PHE A 31 33.79 -15.36 7.05
CA PHE A 31 33.79 -13.90 7.20
C PHE A 31 32.60 -13.25 6.47
N PHE A 32 32.20 -13.79 5.31
CA PHE A 32 30.97 -13.38 4.61
C PHE A 32 29.69 -13.86 5.33
N ALA A 33 29.74 -14.94 6.09
CA ALA A 33 28.61 -15.40 6.89
C ALA A 33 28.47 -14.64 8.22
N CYS A 34 29.59 -14.13 8.79
CA CYS A 34 29.60 -13.36 10.06
C CYS A 34 29.58 -11.85 9.84
N SER A 35 30.11 -11.33 8.73
CA SER A 35 29.76 -10.00 8.28
C SER A 35 28.35 -10.10 7.74
N GLY A 36 27.38 -10.01 8.64
CA GLY A 36 25.99 -9.86 8.25
C GLY A 36 25.95 -8.76 7.20
N PHE A 37 25.86 -9.15 5.94
CA PHE A 37 25.39 -8.24 4.91
C PHE A 37 24.14 -7.66 5.52
N LEU A 38 24.17 -6.39 5.82
CA LEU A 38 23.01 -5.53 5.95
C LEU A 38 22.32 -5.63 4.59
N VAL A 39 21.65 -6.77 4.36
CA VAL A 39 20.61 -6.84 3.36
C VAL A 39 19.67 -5.73 3.82
N PRO A 40 19.50 -4.63 3.07
CA PRO A 40 18.46 -3.70 3.40
C PRO A 40 17.23 -4.58 3.54
N HIS A 41 16.64 -4.59 4.73
CA HIS A 41 15.33 -5.18 4.90
C HIS A 41 14.46 -4.44 3.88
N ILE A 42 14.29 -5.05 2.71
CA ILE A 42 13.19 -4.71 1.83
C ILE A 42 12.00 -5.16 2.68
N GLU A 43 11.52 -4.26 3.52
CA GLU A 43 10.19 -4.39 4.11
C GLU A 43 9.31 -4.68 2.91
N ALA A 44 8.79 -5.89 2.84
CA ALA A 44 7.74 -6.23 1.90
C ALA A 44 6.72 -5.13 2.07
N ALA A 45 6.50 -4.32 1.03
CA ALA A 45 5.68 -3.13 1.10
C ALA A 45 4.39 -3.57 1.77
N SER A 46 4.21 -3.15 3.03
CA SER A 46 3.08 -3.58 3.85
C SER A 46 1.84 -3.27 3.02
N GLY A 47 0.90 -4.19 2.93
CA GLY A 47 -0.24 -4.13 2.00
C GLY A 47 -1.01 -2.80 2.00
N TYR A 48 -0.77 -1.89 2.96
CA TYR A 48 -1.38 -0.56 3.06
C TYR A 48 -0.71 0.52 2.19
N SER A 49 0.42 0.26 1.53
CA SER A 49 1.18 1.25 0.73
C SER A 49 0.98 1.10 -0.79
N ASN A 50 0.11 0.20 -1.24
CA ASN A 50 -0.16 -0.01 -2.65
C ASN A 50 -0.99 1.15 -3.21
N LEU A 51 -0.59 1.68 -4.38
CA LEU A 51 -1.37 2.68 -5.09
C LEU A 51 -2.69 2.06 -5.54
N VAL A 52 -3.79 2.72 -5.22
CA VAL A 52 -5.13 2.33 -5.64
C VAL A 52 -5.57 3.17 -6.84
N TYR A 53 -5.59 4.50 -6.68
CA TYR A 53 -5.87 5.42 -7.77
C TYR A 53 -5.27 6.79 -7.48
N ASN A 54 -5.25 7.64 -8.50
CA ASN A 54 -4.97 9.07 -8.37
C ASN A 54 -5.90 9.87 -9.26
N SER A 55 -6.20 11.09 -8.85
CA SER A 55 -6.89 12.11 -9.62
C SER A 55 -6.11 13.41 -9.52
N CYS A 56 -5.92 14.09 -10.64
CA CYS A 56 -5.18 15.35 -10.71
C CYS A 56 -6.09 16.38 -11.38
N ALA A 57 -6.15 17.61 -10.85
CA ALA A 57 -6.86 18.69 -11.51
C ALA A 57 -6.21 18.99 -12.87
N ASN A 58 -7.04 19.30 -13.85
CA ASN A 58 -6.56 19.65 -15.20
C ASN A 58 -5.82 21.01 -15.22
N GLN A 59 -6.03 21.83 -14.18
CA GLN A 59 -5.37 23.11 -14.03
C GLN A 59 -3.96 22.91 -13.47
N THR A 60 -2.97 23.45 -14.18
CA THR A 60 -1.58 23.45 -13.78
C THR A 60 -1.13 24.86 -13.39
N LEU A 61 -0.06 24.94 -12.61
CA LEU A 61 0.55 26.21 -12.20
C LEU A 61 1.00 27.01 -13.43
N THR A 62 0.36 28.14 -13.64
CA THR A 62 0.77 29.16 -14.59
C THR A 62 1.13 30.42 -13.80
N ASP A 63 2.36 30.82 -13.75
CA ASP A 63 2.99 31.96 -13.10
C ASP A 63 2.27 32.64 -11.89
N PRO A 64 2.97 32.87 -10.79
CA PRO A 64 4.37 32.58 -10.52
C PRO A 64 4.58 31.19 -9.92
N ILE A 65 5.06 30.27 -10.71
CA ILE A 65 5.26 28.82 -10.41
C ILE A 65 5.99 28.59 -9.08
N GLU A 66 6.95 29.44 -8.74
CA GLU A 66 7.82 29.23 -7.58
C GLU A 66 7.07 29.40 -6.25
N SER A 67 6.18 30.36 -6.14
CA SER A 67 5.40 30.62 -4.92
C SER A 67 4.43 29.47 -4.63
N TYR A 68 3.69 29.02 -5.64
CA TYR A 68 2.75 27.90 -5.50
C TYR A 68 3.47 26.59 -5.18
N SER A 69 4.60 26.29 -5.83
CA SER A 69 5.38 25.08 -5.60
C SER A 69 5.95 25.05 -4.17
N GLN A 70 6.41 26.19 -3.63
CA GLN A 70 6.87 26.29 -2.25
C GLN A 70 5.72 26.13 -1.26
N THR A 71 4.56 26.76 -1.52
CA THR A 71 3.37 26.64 -0.67
C THR A 71 2.86 25.21 -0.62
N LEU A 72 2.73 24.54 -1.77
CA LEU A 72 2.33 23.14 -1.85
C LEU A 72 3.34 22.24 -1.11
N SER A 73 4.64 22.45 -1.31
CA SER A 73 5.67 21.69 -0.61
C SER A 73 5.58 21.85 0.91
N SER A 74 5.29 23.08 1.37
CA SER A 74 5.08 23.38 2.79
C SER A 74 3.85 22.65 3.34
N LEU A 75 2.71 22.70 2.62
CA LEU A 75 1.50 21.97 3.00
C LEU A 75 1.77 20.47 3.13
N LEU A 76 2.37 19.85 2.10
CA LEU A 76 2.67 18.41 2.09
C LEU A 76 3.63 18.03 3.23
N GLY A 77 4.58 18.89 3.56
CA GLY A 77 5.47 18.74 4.72
C GLY A 77 4.71 18.74 6.04
N ILE A 78 3.75 19.67 6.21
CA ILE A 78 2.90 19.74 7.40
C ILE A 78 2.02 18.51 7.51
N LEU A 79 1.34 18.09 6.42
CA LEU A 79 0.50 16.90 6.41
C LEU A 79 1.31 15.66 6.83
N THR A 80 2.51 15.51 6.29
CA THR A 80 3.40 14.41 6.66
C THR A 80 3.81 14.45 8.13
N ALA A 81 4.20 15.61 8.65
CA ALA A 81 4.59 15.76 10.05
C ALA A 81 3.41 15.46 11.01
N LYS A 82 2.22 15.92 10.67
CA LYS A 82 1.00 15.66 11.47
C LYS A 82 0.63 14.19 11.53
N SER A 83 0.94 13.40 10.50
CA SER A 83 0.65 11.95 10.46
C SER A 83 1.45 11.12 11.47
N LEU A 84 2.49 11.67 12.08
CA LEU A 84 3.19 11.03 13.21
C LEU A 84 2.29 10.86 14.45
N HIS A 85 1.31 11.75 14.63
CA HIS A 85 0.54 11.85 15.86
C HIS A 85 -0.97 11.75 15.66
N SER A 86 -1.44 11.81 14.41
CA SER A 86 -2.87 11.75 14.08
C SER A 86 -3.08 10.88 12.84
N SER A 87 -4.23 10.22 12.78
CA SER A 87 -4.67 9.49 11.59
C SER A 87 -5.49 10.36 10.62
N PHE A 88 -5.76 11.61 10.97
CA PHE A 88 -6.42 12.59 10.14
C PHE A 88 -5.96 14.00 10.48
N PHE A 89 -5.77 14.83 9.47
CA PHE A 89 -5.54 16.26 9.63
C PHE A 89 -5.98 16.97 8.35
N LYS A 90 -6.61 18.15 8.52
CA LYS A 90 -7.01 19.09 7.48
C LYS A 90 -6.46 20.45 7.83
N GLY A 91 -5.91 21.16 6.87
CA GLY A 91 -5.34 22.49 7.08
C GLY A 91 -5.02 23.19 5.78
N SER A 92 -4.56 24.43 5.90
CA SER A 92 -4.20 25.27 4.76
C SER A 92 -2.85 25.95 4.99
N VAL A 93 -2.20 26.34 3.90
CA VAL A 93 -0.94 27.10 3.88
C VAL A 93 -1.00 28.09 2.73
N GLY A 94 -0.43 29.27 2.90
CA GLY A 94 -0.37 30.35 1.92
C GLY A 94 -1.20 31.54 2.34
N ASP A 95 -1.23 32.53 1.49
CA ASP A 95 -1.99 33.77 1.64
C ASP A 95 -3.07 33.86 0.54
N ASP A 96 -3.79 34.99 0.52
CA ASP A 96 -4.90 35.26 -0.40
C ASP A 96 -4.54 35.12 -1.90
N HIS A 97 -3.29 34.94 -2.25
CA HIS A 97 -2.80 34.85 -3.63
C HIS A 97 -2.29 33.47 -4.03
N ALA A 98 -1.94 32.62 -3.05
CA ALA A 98 -1.35 31.30 -3.30
C ALA A 98 -1.67 30.30 -2.19
N ALA A 99 -2.90 30.29 -1.69
CA ALA A 99 -3.32 29.36 -0.66
C ALA A 99 -3.58 27.96 -1.23
N PHE A 100 -3.14 26.96 -0.47
CA PHE A 100 -3.51 25.56 -0.66
C PHE A 100 -4.22 25.02 0.57
N PHE A 101 -5.29 24.30 0.35
CA PHE A 101 -5.98 23.50 1.33
C PHE A 101 -5.58 22.04 1.14
N GLY A 102 -5.50 21.29 2.20
CA GLY A 102 -5.20 19.87 2.07
C GLY A 102 -5.51 19.08 3.32
N LEU A 103 -5.62 17.80 3.12
CA LEU A 103 -5.84 16.83 4.18
C LEU A 103 -5.13 15.51 3.89
N PHE A 104 -4.92 14.75 4.94
CA PHE A 104 -4.66 13.31 4.83
C PHE A 104 -5.58 12.55 5.77
N GLN A 105 -5.83 11.31 5.41
CA GLN A 105 -6.49 10.35 6.29
C GLN A 105 -5.87 8.99 6.14
N CYS A 106 -5.64 8.34 7.27
CA CYS A 106 -5.24 6.95 7.34
C CYS A 106 -6.44 6.07 7.65
N ARG A 107 -6.39 4.84 7.18
CA ARG A 107 -7.36 3.80 7.51
C ARG A 107 -7.38 3.58 9.01
N GLY A 108 -8.57 3.44 9.59
CA GLY A 108 -8.78 3.48 11.03
C GLY A 108 -8.15 2.35 11.84
N ASP A 109 -7.77 1.25 11.18
CA ASP A 109 -7.07 0.11 11.78
C ASP A 109 -5.54 0.29 11.86
N LEU A 110 -4.99 1.35 11.23
CA LEU A 110 -3.55 1.58 11.23
C LEU A 110 -3.06 2.25 12.51
N SER A 111 -1.93 1.77 13.02
CA SER A 111 -1.18 2.48 14.06
C SER A 111 -0.62 3.81 13.52
N ASN A 112 -0.29 4.75 14.42
CA ASN A 112 0.33 6.01 14.02
C ASN A 112 1.64 5.80 13.23
N ALA A 113 2.44 4.80 13.57
CA ALA A 113 3.66 4.47 12.84
C ALA A 113 3.36 4.02 11.41
N ASN A 114 2.36 3.15 11.21
CA ASN A 114 1.95 2.69 9.89
C ASN A 114 1.26 3.80 9.09
N CYS A 115 0.50 4.67 9.75
CA CYS A 115 -0.07 5.87 9.17
C CYS A 115 1.03 6.79 8.62
N TYR A 116 2.03 7.13 9.44
CA TYR A 116 3.17 7.93 9.00
C TYR A 116 3.92 7.27 7.83
N ASN A 117 4.21 5.98 7.92
CA ASN A 117 4.89 5.25 6.85
C ASN A 117 4.09 5.26 5.52
N CYS A 118 2.77 5.29 5.60
CA CYS A 118 1.90 5.43 4.43
C CYS A 118 1.93 6.86 3.88
N VAL A 119 1.63 7.85 4.73
CA VAL A 119 1.50 9.26 4.33
C VAL A 119 2.82 9.85 3.84
N SER A 120 3.95 9.50 4.45
CA SER A 120 5.27 10.01 4.07
C SER A 120 5.69 9.70 2.62
N ARG A 121 5.06 8.73 1.98
CA ARG A 121 5.29 8.37 0.57
C ARG A 121 4.50 9.22 -0.41
N LEU A 122 3.39 9.81 0.06
CA LEU A 122 2.42 10.48 -0.79
C LEU A 122 2.94 11.78 -1.45
N PRO A 123 3.77 12.63 -0.80
CA PRO A 123 4.32 13.82 -1.45
C PRO A 123 5.12 13.52 -2.72
N ALA A 124 6.06 12.58 -2.63
CA ALA A 124 6.88 12.19 -3.78
C ALA A 124 6.05 11.48 -4.86
N LEU A 125 5.06 10.67 -4.44
CA LEU A 125 4.16 9.98 -5.34
C LEU A 125 3.23 10.95 -6.07
N SER A 126 2.65 11.93 -5.37
CA SER A 126 1.81 12.97 -5.93
C SER A 126 2.57 13.79 -6.98
N LYS A 127 3.79 14.23 -6.67
CA LYS A 127 4.63 14.95 -7.64
C LYS A 127 4.90 14.12 -8.89
N ARG A 128 5.13 12.82 -8.74
CA ARG A 128 5.38 11.92 -9.87
C ARG A 128 4.14 11.69 -10.74
N LEU A 129 2.95 11.59 -10.12
CA LEU A 129 1.70 11.25 -10.81
C LEU A 129 0.98 12.48 -11.38
N CYS A 130 1.00 13.58 -10.64
CA CYS A 130 0.22 14.78 -10.95
C CYS A 130 1.09 16.00 -11.35
N GLY A 131 2.43 15.90 -11.23
CA GLY A 131 3.31 17.02 -11.56
C GLY A 131 3.01 18.27 -10.74
N GLU A 132 2.83 19.38 -11.44
CA GLU A 132 2.51 20.71 -10.87
C GLU A 132 1.00 21.02 -10.95
N SER A 133 0.14 20.02 -10.73
CA SER A 133 -1.31 20.22 -10.72
C SER A 133 -1.76 21.03 -9.52
N LEU A 134 -2.73 21.93 -9.72
CA LEU A 134 -3.34 22.78 -8.67
C LEU A 134 -4.21 22.00 -7.68
N GLY A 135 -4.55 20.76 -7.97
CA GLY A 135 -5.26 19.90 -7.07
C GLY A 135 -4.96 18.45 -7.37
N ALA A 136 -4.86 17.63 -6.34
CA ALA A 136 -4.70 16.20 -6.52
C ALA A 136 -5.25 15.41 -5.33
N ARG A 137 -5.71 14.20 -5.66
CA ARG A 137 -5.96 13.15 -4.68
C ARG A 137 -5.14 11.92 -5.06
N VAL A 138 -4.38 11.41 -4.10
CA VAL A 138 -3.59 10.17 -4.28
C VAL A 138 -3.98 9.20 -3.18
N GLN A 139 -4.56 8.07 -3.57
CA GLN A 139 -5.08 7.04 -2.69
C GLN A 139 -4.15 5.83 -2.69
N LEU A 140 -3.61 5.50 -1.52
CA LEU A 140 -3.03 4.20 -1.22
C LEU A 140 -4.04 3.33 -0.49
N SER A 141 -3.80 2.03 -0.40
CA SER A 141 -4.70 1.09 0.30
C SER A 141 -4.85 1.35 1.81
N GLY A 142 -3.95 2.10 2.41
CA GLY A 142 -3.99 2.42 3.84
C GLY A 142 -4.12 3.91 4.18
N CYS A 143 -3.94 4.81 3.23
CA CYS A 143 -4.04 6.25 3.46
C CYS A 143 -4.23 7.01 2.15
N TYR A 144 -4.63 8.28 2.26
CA TYR A 144 -4.63 9.18 1.11
C TYR A 144 -4.23 10.59 1.53
N ILE A 145 -3.81 11.37 0.53
CA ILE A 145 -3.79 12.82 0.60
C ILE A 145 -4.72 13.40 -0.46
N GLN A 146 -5.25 14.56 -0.14
CA GLN A 146 -5.95 15.43 -1.08
C GLN A 146 -5.48 16.85 -0.82
N TYR A 147 -5.25 17.60 -1.89
CA TYR A 147 -4.97 19.03 -1.82
C TYR A 147 -5.54 19.76 -3.02
N GLU A 148 -5.81 21.03 -2.84
CA GLU A 148 -6.30 21.93 -3.88
C GLU A 148 -5.86 23.37 -3.59
N ALA A 149 -5.57 24.11 -4.65
CA ALA A 149 -5.36 25.56 -4.55
C ALA A 149 -6.70 26.27 -4.37
N ASP A 150 -6.67 27.46 -3.75
CA ASP A 150 -7.85 28.29 -3.64
C ASP A 150 -8.44 28.61 -5.03
N GLY A 151 -9.79 28.59 -5.12
CA GLY A 151 -10.51 28.80 -6.37
C GLY A 151 -10.65 27.56 -7.28
N VAL A 152 -10.09 26.42 -6.91
CA VAL A 152 -10.42 25.12 -7.53
C VAL A 152 -11.74 24.63 -6.95
N ALA A 153 -12.73 24.40 -7.83
CA ALA A 153 -14.08 24.01 -7.38
C ALA A 153 -14.06 22.63 -6.70
N GLU A 154 -14.41 22.59 -5.42
CA GLU A 154 -14.69 21.35 -4.70
C GLU A 154 -16.03 20.76 -5.24
N ASN A 155 -16.00 19.55 -5.80
CA ASN A 155 -17.22 18.82 -6.10
C ASN A 155 -17.80 18.33 -4.77
N SER A 156 -18.89 18.96 -4.35
CA SER A 156 -19.57 18.66 -3.08
C SER A 156 -20.46 17.42 -3.10
N GLU A 157 -20.62 16.78 -4.25
CA GLU A 157 -21.51 15.62 -4.39
C GLU A 157 -20.82 14.31 -3.93
N PRO A 158 -21.59 13.33 -3.44
CA PRO A 158 -21.09 11.99 -3.12
C PRO A 158 -20.71 11.25 -4.39
N GLU A 159 -19.60 11.64 -5.00
CA GLU A 159 -19.11 11.12 -6.27
C GLU A 159 -18.35 9.81 -6.08
N LEU A 160 -18.62 8.84 -6.94
CA LEU A 160 -17.79 7.65 -7.09
C LEU A 160 -16.45 8.05 -7.76
N LEU A 161 -15.35 7.92 -7.02
CA LEU A 161 -14.02 8.24 -7.53
C LEU A 161 -13.33 7.04 -8.18
N TYR A 162 -13.49 5.87 -7.57
CA TYR A 162 -12.84 4.64 -8.06
C TYR A 162 -13.55 3.41 -7.50
N LYS A 163 -13.63 2.35 -8.29
CA LYS A 163 -14.08 1.03 -7.87
C LYS A 163 -13.18 -0.07 -8.40
N LEU A 164 -13.07 -1.13 -7.64
CA LEU A 164 -12.40 -2.37 -8.04
C LEU A 164 -13.26 -3.54 -7.56
N CYS A 165 -13.81 -4.32 -8.49
CA CYS A 165 -14.53 -5.54 -8.21
C CYS A 165 -13.69 -6.73 -8.67
N SER A 166 -13.67 -7.82 -7.90
CA SER A 166 -13.00 -9.06 -8.29
C SER A 166 -13.63 -9.64 -9.56
N GLU A 167 -12.81 -10.20 -10.42
CA GLU A 167 -13.29 -11.02 -11.55
C GLU A 167 -13.82 -12.39 -11.09
N THR A 168 -13.46 -12.81 -9.88
CA THR A 168 -13.98 -14.05 -9.28
C THR A 168 -15.38 -13.80 -8.74
N GLU A 169 -16.32 -14.61 -9.18
CA GLU A 169 -17.69 -14.60 -8.71
C GLU A 169 -17.92 -15.63 -7.62
N ALA A 170 -18.75 -15.30 -6.65
CA ALA A 170 -19.20 -16.25 -5.65
C ALA A 170 -20.22 -17.22 -6.25
N GLY A 171 -19.95 -18.51 -6.11
CA GLY A 171 -20.92 -19.56 -6.46
C GLY A 171 -21.84 -19.85 -5.27
N GLY A 172 -23.16 -19.81 -5.51
CA GLY A 172 -24.17 -20.23 -4.52
C GLY A 172 -25.02 -19.10 -3.93
N SER A 173 -26.20 -19.46 -3.44
CA SER A 173 -27.22 -18.52 -2.95
C SER A 173 -26.91 -17.87 -1.60
N GLY A 174 -25.99 -18.43 -0.82
CA GLY A 174 -25.68 -17.91 0.52
C GLY A 174 -24.80 -16.66 0.54
N PHE A 175 -24.03 -16.40 -0.50
CA PHE A 175 -23.15 -15.24 -0.57
C PHE A 175 -23.92 -13.91 -0.57
N GLU A 176 -24.94 -13.78 -1.42
CA GLU A 176 -25.69 -12.54 -1.55
C GLU A 176 -26.45 -12.21 -0.26
N GLU A 177 -26.94 -13.23 0.44
CA GLU A 177 -27.62 -13.05 1.73
C GLU A 177 -26.64 -12.54 2.79
N MET A 178 -25.49 -13.19 2.96
CA MET A 178 -24.45 -12.75 3.90
C MET A 178 -23.91 -11.36 3.57
N ARG A 179 -23.69 -11.05 2.29
CA ARG A 179 -23.24 -9.72 1.87
C ARG A 179 -24.29 -8.66 2.16
N THR A 180 -25.56 -8.96 1.94
CA THR A 180 -26.68 -8.03 2.21
C THR A 180 -26.78 -7.75 3.71
N GLU A 181 -26.63 -8.76 4.57
CA GLU A 181 -26.59 -8.56 6.01
C GLU A 181 -25.40 -7.70 6.44
N ALA A 182 -24.21 -7.97 5.91
CA ALA A 182 -23.02 -7.17 6.18
C ALA A 182 -23.22 -5.70 5.74
N PHE A 183 -23.81 -5.47 4.58
CA PHE A 183 -24.09 -4.12 4.08
C PHE A 183 -25.14 -3.39 4.92
N ALA A 184 -26.19 -4.07 5.38
CA ALA A 184 -27.19 -3.49 6.25
C ALA A 184 -26.60 -2.99 7.59
N ALA A 185 -25.52 -3.62 8.07
CA ALA A 185 -24.86 -3.21 9.29
C ALA A 185 -23.95 -1.97 9.13
N VAL A 186 -23.53 -1.63 7.90
CA VAL A 186 -22.55 -0.55 7.64
C VAL A 186 -23.04 0.80 8.12
N GLU A 187 -24.26 1.19 7.76
CA GLU A 187 -24.81 2.52 8.08
C GLU A 187 -24.93 2.71 9.59
N MET A 188 -25.41 1.71 10.31
CA MET A 188 -25.48 1.75 11.78
C MET A 188 -24.08 1.68 12.40
N GLY A 189 -23.21 0.87 11.83
CA GLY A 189 -21.85 0.66 12.30
C GLY A 189 -21.01 1.95 12.26
N VAL A 190 -21.01 2.67 11.14
CA VAL A 190 -20.26 3.93 11.02
C VAL A 190 -20.82 5.03 11.91
N LYS A 191 -22.15 5.06 12.13
CA LYS A 191 -22.82 6.00 13.04
C LYS A 191 -22.49 5.72 14.51
N SER A 192 -22.32 4.44 14.88
CA SER A 192 -22.00 4.01 16.25
C SER A 192 -20.50 4.03 16.56
N SER A 193 -19.62 4.09 15.56
CA SER A 193 -18.16 4.09 15.72
C SER A 193 -17.59 5.37 16.35
N GLY A 194 -18.44 6.34 16.71
CA GLY A 194 -18.03 7.63 17.28
C GLY A 194 -17.34 8.51 16.24
N ASN A 195 -16.51 9.46 16.71
CA ASN A 195 -15.86 10.45 15.85
C ASN A 195 -14.85 9.90 14.84
N ASN A 196 -14.67 8.57 14.78
CA ASN A 196 -13.67 7.96 13.90
C ASN A 196 -14.19 7.64 12.51
N GLY A 197 -15.52 7.49 12.32
CA GLY A 197 -16.14 7.14 11.04
C GLY A 197 -15.61 5.84 10.43
N PHE A 198 -14.94 5.00 11.21
CA PHE A 198 -14.36 3.71 10.78
C PHE A 198 -15.15 2.57 11.37
N TYR A 199 -15.55 1.64 10.53
CA TYR A 199 -16.28 0.44 10.91
C TYR A 199 -15.69 -0.76 10.22
N GLN A 200 -15.49 -1.82 10.97
CA GLN A 200 -15.06 -3.12 10.46
C GLN A 200 -15.86 -4.21 11.11
N GLU A 201 -16.37 -5.11 10.33
CA GLU A 201 -17.15 -6.26 10.80
C GLU A 201 -16.86 -7.50 9.97
N THR A 202 -17.12 -8.62 10.61
CA THR A 202 -17.13 -9.94 10.01
C THR A 202 -18.51 -10.54 10.21
N SER A 203 -19.28 -10.66 9.16
CA SER A 203 -20.60 -11.31 9.17
C SER A 203 -20.50 -12.62 8.38
N GLY A 204 -20.57 -13.76 9.10
CA GLY A 204 -20.35 -15.07 8.50
C GLY A 204 -18.97 -15.17 7.81
N GLU A 205 -19.01 -15.37 6.50
CA GLU A 205 -17.80 -15.48 5.66
C GLU A 205 -17.45 -14.15 4.96
N VAL A 206 -18.17 -13.06 5.24
CA VAL A 206 -17.90 -11.72 4.68
C VAL A 206 -17.16 -10.88 5.70
N ASN A 207 -15.97 -10.42 5.32
CA ASN A 207 -15.26 -9.36 6.04
C ASN A 207 -15.54 -8.04 5.34
N LEU A 208 -15.94 -7.03 6.10
CA LEU A 208 -16.32 -5.73 5.60
C LEU A 208 -15.58 -4.62 6.36
N MET A 209 -15.18 -3.59 5.66
CA MET A 209 -14.56 -2.38 6.20
C MET A 209 -15.17 -1.16 5.52
N ALA A 210 -15.58 -0.19 6.31
CA ALA A 210 -16.11 1.08 5.86
C ALA A 210 -15.44 2.24 6.60
N GLN A 211 -15.21 3.33 5.89
CA GLN A 211 -14.60 4.51 6.49
C GLN A 211 -15.11 5.79 5.84
N CYS A 212 -15.63 6.71 6.65
CA CYS A 212 -15.94 8.07 6.25
C CYS A 212 -14.73 9.00 6.45
N GLN A 213 -14.70 10.11 5.70
CA GLN A 213 -13.79 11.20 6.01
C GLN A 213 -14.14 11.74 7.41
N ARG A 214 -13.11 11.95 8.22
CA ARG A 214 -13.31 12.15 9.68
C ARG A 214 -13.95 13.47 10.07
N ASP A 215 -14.00 14.46 9.19
CA ASP A 215 -14.65 15.75 9.42
C ASP A 215 -16.15 15.76 9.00
N LEU A 216 -16.69 14.63 8.53
CA LEU A 216 -18.12 14.50 8.25
C LEU A 216 -18.91 14.36 9.55
N ASP A 217 -20.13 14.91 9.52
CA ASP A 217 -21.11 14.60 10.54
C ASP A 217 -21.71 13.19 10.34
N ILE A 218 -22.50 12.74 11.32
CA ILE A 218 -23.08 11.38 11.33
C ILE A 218 -24.04 11.16 10.14
N CYS A 219 -24.78 12.20 9.74
CA CYS A 219 -25.75 12.09 8.64
C CYS A 219 -25.02 12.01 7.29
N GLU A 220 -24.03 12.89 7.06
CA GLU A 220 -23.19 12.90 5.87
C GLU A 220 -22.42 11.59 5.71
N CYS A 221 -21.88 11.06 6.80
CA CYS A 221 -21.20 9.77 6.81
C CYS A 221 -22.18 8.63 6.44
N GLY A 222 -23.37 8.61 7.03
CA GLY A 222 -24.39 7.62 6.72
C GLY A 222 -24.81 7.65 5.25
N GLU A 223 -25.03 8.83 4.69
CA GLU A 223 -25.39 9.01 3.28
C GLU A 223 -24.26 8.54 2.34
N CYS A 224 -23.03 8.93 2.64
CA CYS A 224 -21.86 8.48 1.88
C CYS A 224 -21.73 6.95 1.85
N MET A 225 -21.98 6.29 2.98
CA MET A 225 -21.89 4.82 3.06
C MET A 225 -23.09 4.14 2.39
N THR A 226 -24.29 4.71 2.45
CA THR A 226 -25.46 4.20 1.71
C THR A 226 -25.18 4.22 0.20
N ASN A 227 -24.63 5.31 -0.31
CA ASN A 227 -24.23 5.41 -1.73
C ASN A 227 -23.12 4.40 -2.09
N ALA A 228 -22.13 4.23 -1.22
CA ALA A 228 -21.06 3.26 -1.45
C ALA A 228 -21.58 1.81 -1.49
N VAL A 229 -22.54 1.47 -0.62
CA VAL A 229 -23.23 0.17 -0.62
C VAL A 229 -24.02 -0.02 -1.91
N GLN A 230 -24.75 0.98 -2.34
CA GLN A 230 -25.52 0.92 -3.59
C GLN A 230 -24.59 0.64 -4.78
N VAL A 231 -23.48 1.38 -4.90
CA VAL A 231 -22.46 1.14 -5.94
C VAL A 231 -21.91 -0.28 -5.87
N ALA A 232 -21.60 -0.79 -4.66
CA ALA A 232 -21.10 -2.15 -4.49
C ALA A 232 -22.12 -3.21 -4.96
N GLN A 233 -23.40 -3.00 -4.69
CA GLN A 233 -24.49 -3.92 -5.12
C GLN A 233 -24.69 -3.89 -6.63
N GLU A 234 -24.74 -2.71 -7.22
CA GLU A 234 -25.05 -2.53 -8.64
C GLU A 234 -23.88 -2.89 -9.55
N GLU A 235 -22.66 -2.54 -9.13
CA GLU A 235 -21.49 -2.59 -9.99
C GLU A 235 -20.58 -3.81 -9.74
N CYS A 236 -20.50 -4.29 -8.49
CA CYS A 236 -19.73 -5.49 -8.17
C CYS A 236 -20.55 -6.78 -8.16
N LYS A 237 -21.88 -6.70 -8.25
CA LYS A 237 -22.81 -7.84 -8.38
C LYS A 237 -22.39 -9.06 -7.53
N SER A 238 -22.03 -10.17 -8.18
CA SER A 238 -21.64 -11.44 -7.55
C SER A 238 -20.12 -11.54 -7.23
N SER A 239 -19.35 -10.48 -7.43
CA SER A 239 -17.91 -10.50 -7.16
C SER A 239 -17.61 -10.84 -5.70
N VAL A 240 -16.65 -11.76 -5.46
CA VAL A 240 -16.24 -12.18 -4.11
C VAL A 240 -15.58 -11.07 -3.30
N SER A 241 -15.14 -9.99 -3.94
CA SER A 241 -14.64 -8.82 -3.25
C SER A 241 -14.86 -7.55 -4.05
N GLY A 242 -15.01 -6.43 -3.33
CA GLY A 242 -15.14 -5.11 -3.91
C GLY A 242 -14.50 -4.04 -3.05
N GLN A 243 -13.99 -3.01 -3.71
CA GLN A 243 -13.49 -1.78 -3.08
C GLN A 243 -14.12 -0.60 -3.79
N ILE A 244 -14.80 0.24 -3.04
CA ILE A 244 -15.53 1.42 -3.52
C ILE A 244 -14.94 2.64 -2.82
N TYR A 245 -14.48 3.61 -3.59
CA TYR A 245 -13.91 4.86 -3.10
C TYR A 245 -14.80 6.01 -3.56
N MET A 246 -15.44 6.63 -2.58
CA MET A 246 -16.28 7.82 -2.77
C MET A 246 -15.46 9.09 -2.47
N GLY A 247 -15.95 10.25 -2.85
CA GLY A 247 -15.32 11.53 -2.54
C GLY A 247 -14.97 11.69 -1.05
N LYS A 248 -15.90 11.27 -0.18
CA LYS A 248 -15.79 11.44 1.27
C LYS A 248 -15.80 10.12 2.08
N GLY A 249 -15.52 8.99 1.45
CA GLY A 249 -15.49 7.71 2.16
C GLY A 249 -15.06 6.54 1.31
N SER A 250 -14.97 5.37 1.92
CA SER A 250 -14.66 4.11 1.24
C SER A 250 -15.35 2.93 1.90
N LEU A 251 -15.70 1.95 1.07
CA LEU A 251 -16.25 0.66 1.46
C LEU A 251 -15.43 -0.44 0.81
N SER A 252 -15.10 -1.48 1.55
CA SER A 252 -14.51 -2.69 0.99
C SER A 252 -15.10 -3.93 1.64
N TYR A 253 -15.27 -5.00 0.86
CA TYR A 253 -15.69 -6.29 1.35
C TYR A 253 -14.90 -7.41 0.69
N THR A 254 -14.79 -8.54 1.39
CA THR A 254 -14.19 -9.77 0.88
C THR A 254 -14.94 -10.96 1.45
N PHE A 255 -15.34 -11.88 0.57
CA PHE A 255 -15.97 -13.14 0.91
C PHE A 255 -14.94 -14.26 0.95
N TYR A 256 -14.97 -15.08 2.00
CA TYR A 256 -14.07 -16.20 2.23
C TYR A 256 -14.86 -17.51 2.29
N PRO A 257 -15.09 -18.19 1.16
CA PRO A 257 -15.97 -19.38 1.09
C PRO A 257 -15.53 -20.58 1.95
N ASN A 258 -14.35 -20.53 2.52
CA ASN A 258 -13.79 -21.56 3.41
C ASN A 258 -13.53 -21.02 4.83
N GLY A 259 -14.24 -19.97 5.22
CA GLY A 259 -14.01 -19.26 6.46
C GLY A 259 -12.89 -18.24 6.39
N ILE A 260 -12.99 -17.22 7.26
CA ILE A 260 -12.00 -16.14 7.32
C ILE A 260 -10.69 -16.68 7.88
N PRO A 261 -9.55 -16.43 7.21
CA PRO A 261 -8.24 -16.86 7.71
C PRO A 261 -8.04 -16.30 9.13
N SER A 262 -7.85 -17.17 10.11
CA SER A 262 -7.54 -16.73 11.46
C SER A 262 -6.23 -15.94 11.45
N THR A 263 -6.30 -14.65 11.74
CA THR A 263 -5.12 -13.81 11.97
C THR A 263 -4.54 -14.12 13.34
N ASN A 264 -4.15 -15.39 13.58
CA ASN A 264 -3.33 -15.71 14.71
C ASN A 264 -1.90 -15.27 14.42
N SER A 265 -1.60 -14.06 14.90
CA SER A 265 -0.34 -13.63 15.52
C SER A 265 0.97 -14.19 14.96
N HIS A 266 1.89 -13.29 14.68
CA HIS A 266 3.33 -13.47 14.93
C HIS A 266 3.94 -14.83 14.57
N HIS A 267 3.94 -15.20 13.29
CA HIS A 267 5.07 -15.93 12.70
C HIS A 267 4.99 -15.75 11.19
N GLY A 268 6.02 -15.13 10.65
CA GLY A 268 6.15 -14.91 9.22
C GLY A 268 6.11 -16.24 8.45
N THR A 269 4.95 -16.59 7.94
CA THR A 269 4.85 -17.62 6.91
C THR A 269 5.16 -16.96 5.59
N ARG A 270 6.37 -17.21 5.11
CA ARG A 270 6.83 -16.85 3.78
C ARG A 270 5.95 -17.58 2.76
N PHE A 271 5.02 -16.90 2.15
CA PHE A 271 4.49 -17.33 0.87
C PHE A 271 5.53 -16.97 -0.22
N CYS A 272 6.39 -17.93 -0.53
CA CYS A 272 7.18 -17.89 -1.76
C CYS A 272 6.23 -18.11 -2.93
N PHE A 273 5.87 -17.04 -3.65
CA PHE A 273 5.34 -17.20 -5.00
C PHE A 273 6.50 -17.62 -5.90
N CYS A 274 6.56 -18.92 -6.21
CA CYS A 274 7.40 -19.42 -7.28
C CYS A 274 6.81 -18.96 -8.62
N PHE A 275 7.40 -17.94 -9.22
CA PHE A 275 7.22 -17.66 -10.63
C PHE A 275 7.85 -18.80 -11.42
N PHE A 276 7.04 -19.70 -11.97
CA PHE A 276 7.47 -20.61 -13.01
C PHE A 276 7.62 -19.81 -14.32
N SER A 277 8.85 -19.45 -14.64
CA SER A 277 9.21 -19.02 -15.99
C SER A 277 9.19 -20.24 -16.90
N PHE A 278 8.18 -20.34 -17.74
CA PHE A 278 8.23 -21.21 -18.90
C PHE A 278 9.20 -20.61 -19.93
N LEU A 279 10.42 -21.12 -19.95
CA LEU A 279 11.30 -21.00 -21.13
C LEU A 279 10.87 -22.06 -22.13
N GLY A 280 10.12 -21.64 -23.13
CA GLY A 280 9.88 -22.46 -24.31
C GLY A 280 11.17 -22.64 -25.10
N HIS A 281 11.61 -23.86 -25.25
CA HIS A 281 12.57 -24.27 -26.26
C HIS A 281 11.80 -24.40 -27.58
N HIS A 282 12.24 -23.64 -28.57
CA HIS A 282 12.00 -23.93 -29.97
C HIS A 282 13.23 -24.66 -30.51
N ASP A 283 13.01 -25.89 -30.97
CA ASP A 283 13.71 -26.51 -32.09
C ASP A 283 12.93 -26.31 -33.37
#